data_30ad91a541c0873419fea59615045149
#
_entry.id   30ad91a541c0873419fea59615045149
#
_cell.length_a   1.000
_cell.length_b   1.000
_cell.length_c   1.000
_cell.angle_alpha   90.00
_cell.angle_beta   90.00
_cell.angle_gamma   90.00
#
_symmetry.space_group_name_H-M   'P 1'
#
loop_
_entity.id
_entity.type
_entity.pdbx_description
1 polymer ?
#
loop_
_entity_poly.entity_id
_entity_poly.type
_entity_poly.pdbx_seq_one_letter_code
_entity_poly.pdbx_strand_id
1 'polypeptide(L)' 'MNVDIERLISLDKVAELLDISEREVYRLIAAGELPRPVKIGRLSKLPLGEVLAYIEKLKSMRDETEMIVR' A
#
# COMPACT_ATOMS: atom_id res chain seq x y z
N MET A 1 0.11 -9.57 18.92
CA MET A 1 0.51 -9.10 18.73
C MET A 1 0.61 -8.47 17.59
N ASN A 2 0.75 -7.62 17.33
CA ASN A 2 0.80 -6.95 16.28
C ASN A 2 2.02 -6.56 15.82
N VAL A 3 3.03 -7.24 16.08
CA VAL A 3 4.32 -6.94 15.61
C VAL A 3 4.36 -6.91 14.16
N ASP A 4 3.51 -7.58 13.50
CA ASP A 4 3.59 -7.64 12.07
C ASP A 4 3.30 -6.33 11.38
N ILE A 5 2.65 -5.40 11.98
CA ILE A 5 2.36 -4.18 11.28
C ILE A 5 3.59 -3.31 11.16
N GLU A 6 4.63 -3.58 11.92
CA GLU A 6 5.84 -2.84 11.79
C GLU A 6 6.78 -3.49 10.85
N ARG A 7 6.44 -4.63 10.29
CA ARG A 7 7.31 -5.32 9.40
C ARG A 7 7.42 -4.59 8.09
N LEU A 8 8.56 -4.69 7.48
CA LEU A 8 8.79 -4.12 6.16
C LEU A 8 8.56 -5.20 5.14
N ILE A 9 7.85 -4.89 4.09
CA ILE A 9 7.58 -5.89 3.06
C ILE A 9 8.05 -5.36 1.72
N SER A 10 8.35 -6.25 0.81
CA SER A 10 8.85 -5.88 -0.50
C SER A 10 7.75 -5.25 -1.33
N LEU A 11 8.13 -4.51 -2.35
CA LEU A 11 7.15 -3.89 -3.22
C LEU A 11 6.35 -4.94 -3.97
N ASP A 12 6.95 -6.11 -4.21
CA ASP A 12 6.30 -7.20 -4.82
C ASP A 12 5.15 -7.62 -3.94
N LYS A 13 5.38 -7.70 -2.62
CA LYS A 13 4.37 -8.11 -1.70
C LYS A 13 3.29 -7.03 -1.57
N VAL A 14 3.66 -5.77 -1.68
CA VAL A 14 2.70 -4.70 -1.66
C VAL A 14 1.74 -4.86 -2.84
N ALA A 15 2.30 -5.16 -4.00
CA ALA A 15 1.50 -5.35 -5.20
C ALA A 15 0.52 -6.48 -5.00
N GLU A 16 0.98 -7.53 -4.36
CA GLU A 16 0.18 -8.69 -4.11
C GLU A 16 -0.96 -8.36 -3.15
N LEU A 17 -0.67 -7.64 -2.09
CA LEU A 17 -1.66 -7.27 -1.13
C LEU A 17 -2.73 -6.36 -1.72
N LEU A 18 -2.34 -5.49 -2.63
CA LEU A 18 -3.28 -4.59 -3.24
C LEU A 18 -3.88 -5.16 -4.53
N ASP A 19 -3.37 -6.29 -4.95
CA ASP A 19 -3.82 -6.98 -6.16
C ASP A 19 -3.66 -6.08 -7.37
N ILE A 20 -2.50 -5.46 -7.50
CA ILE A 20 -2.20 -4.61 -8.65
C ILE A 20 -0.81 -4.96 -9.10
N SER A 21 -0.37 -4.42 -10.23
CA SER A 21 0.95 -4.73 -10.72
C SER A 21 1.98 -3.93 -9.95
N GLU A 22 3.22 -4.35 -10.00
CA GLU A 22 4.29 -3.67 -9.34
C GLU A 22 4.46 -2.29 -9.94
N ARG A 23 4.20 -2.17 -11.23
CA ARG A 23 4.30 -0.92 -11.91
C ARG A 23 3.32 0.07 -11.31
N GLU A 24 2.11 -0.39 -10.97
CA GLU A 24 1.13 0.46 -10.37
C GLU A 24 1.57 0.89 -8.97
N VAL A 25 2.27 0.01 -8.25
CA VAL A 25 2.77 0.36 -6.94
C VAL A 25 3.72 1.55 -7.06
N TYR A 26 4.62 1.50 -8.05
CA TYR A 26 5.58 2.57 -8.25
C TYR A 26 4.83 3.87 -8.63
N ARG A 27 3.79 3.71 -9.39
CA ARG A 27 3.02 4.86 -9.78
C ARG A 27 2.35 5.53 -8.58
N LEU A 28 1.83 4.71 -7.67
CA LEU A 28 1.19 5.23 -6.47
C LEU A 28 2.22 5.93 -5.56
N ILE A 29 3.42 5.40 -5.52
CA ILE A 29 4.46 6.01 -4.73
C ILE A 29 4.81 7.37 -5.35
N ALA A 30 4.93 7.41 -6.66
CA ALA A 30 5.28 8.64 -7.34
C ALA A 30 4.19 9.68 -7.17
N ALA A 31 2.96 9.25 -7.10
CA ALA A 31 1.85 10.16 -6.95
C ALA A 31 1.62 10.61 -5.51
N GLY A 32 2.36 10.06 -4.58
CA GLY A 32 2.20 10.42 -3.19
C GLY A 32 1.09 9.67 -2.47
N GLU A 33 0.50 8.68 -3.12
CA GLU A 33 -0.56 7.93 -2.50
C GLU A 33 -0.01 6.90 -1.53
N LEU A 34 1.15 6.36 -1.84
CA LEU A 34 1.84 5.46 -0.93
C LEU A 34 3.11 6.17 -0.49
N PRO A 35 3.61 5.86 0.69
CA PRO A 35 4.78 6.55 1.21
C PRO A 35 6.03 6.14 0.46
N ARG A 36 7.10 6.90 0.61
CA ARG A 36 8.33 6.59 -0.02
C ARG A 36 8.90 5.35 0.58
N PRO A 37 9.49 4.48 -0.22
CA PRO A 37 10.01 3.21 0.28
C PRO A 37 11.21 3.42 1.18
N VAL A 38 11.37 2.50 2.10
CA VAL A 38 12.53 2.47 2.97
C VAL A 38 13.53 1.59 2.26
N LYS A 39 14.78 2.01 2.23
CA LYS A 39 15.80 1.21 1.58
C LYS A 39 16.62 0.40 2.54
N ILE A 40 16.84 -0.84 2.22
CA ILE A 40 17.72 -1.69 2.98
C ILE A 40 18.69 -2.21 1.95
N GLY A 41 19.86 -1.64 1.90
CA GLY A 41 20.82 -1.97 0.87
C GLY A 41 20.23 -1.59 -0.46
N ARG A 42 20.03 -2.54 -1.35
CA ARG A 42 19.46 -2.26 -2.62
C ARG A 42 17.98 -2.54 -2.65
N LEU A 43 17.40 -3.03 -1.55
CA LEU A 43 16.01 -3.39 -1.55
C LEU A 43 15.12 -2.23 -1.11
N SER A 44 14.00 -2.08 -1.77
CA SER A 44 13.02 -1.07 -1.41
C SER A 44 11.86 -1.77 -0.75
N LYS A 45 11.47 -1.30 0.41
CA LYS A 45 10.39 -1.93 1.15
C LYS A 45 9.44 -0.89 1.72
N LEU A 46 8.25 -1.30 2.07
CA LEU A 46 7.30 -0.42 2.70
C LEU A 46 6.85 -1.05 4.00
N PRO A 47 6.57 -0.23 5.02
CA PRO A 47 6.07 -0.77 6.27
C PRO A 47 4.65 -1.31 6.04
N LEU A 48 4.41 -2.50 6.51
CA LEU A 48 3.12 -3.13 6.32
C LEU A 48 1.99 -2.27 6.88
N GLY A 49 2.22 -1.67 8.03
CA GLY A 49 1.20 -0.84 8.65
C GLY A 49 0.74 0.30 7.76
N GLU A 50 1.68 0.87 7.00
CA GLU A 50 1.33 1.97 6.12
C GLU A 50 0.55 1.49 4.90
N VAL A 51 0.82 0.28 4.45
CA VAL A 51 0.08 -0.28 3.34
C VAL A 51 -1.35 -0.58 3.80
N LEU A 52 -1.48 -1.11 5.02
CA LEU A 52 -2.79 -1.39 5.56
C LEU A 52 -3.59 -0.11 5.78
N ALA A 53 -2.91 0.96 6.17
CA ALA A 53 -3.57 2.24 6.36
C ALA A 53 -4.10 2.78 5.02
N TYR A 54 -3.36 2.54 3.97
CA TYR A 54 -3.76 2.97 2.64
C TYR A 54 -5.04 2.22 2.24
N ILE A 55 -5.10 0.94 2.55
CA ILE A 55 -6.27 0.14 2.24
C ILE A 55 -7.48 0.67 3.01
N GLU A 56 -7.27 1.03 4.27
CA GLU A 56 -8.35 1.54 5.08
C GLU A 56 -8.85 2.87 4.53
N LYS A 57 -7.94 3.68 4.03
CA LYS A 57 -8.28 4.94 3.46
C LYS A 57 -9.15 4.73 2.23
N LEU A 58 -8.80 3.76 1.40
CA LEU A 58 -9.58 3.46 0.21
C LEU A 58 -10.97 2.98 0.57
N LYS A 59 -11.08 2.17 1.61
CA LYS A 59 -12.35 1.67 2.02
C LYS A 59 -13.23 2.81 2.50
N SER A 60 -12.63 3.75 3.15
CA SER A 60 -13.34 4.88 3.66
C SER A 60 -13.87 5.75 2.52
N MET A 61 -13.06 5.93 1.48
CA MET A 61 -13.45 6.71 0.34
C MET A 61 -14.57 6.04 -0.41
N ARG A 62 -14.54 4.72 -0.44
CA ARG A 62 -15.54 4.01 -1.16
C ARG A 62 -16.92 4.27 -0.57
N ASP A 63 -17.00 4.48 0.73
CA ASP A 63 -18.23 4.70 1.36
C ASP A 63 -18.99 5.89 0.83
N GLU A 64 -18.30 6.84 0.26
CA GLU A 64 -18.94 7.95 -0.28
C GLU A 64 -19.47 7.76 -1.64
N THR A 65 -18.91 6.89 -2.40
CA THR A 65 -19.37 6.70 -3.74
C THR A 65 -20.05 5.42 -3.91
N GLU A 66 -20.09 4.61 -2.89
CA GLU A 66 -20.56 3.32 -3.06
C GLU A 66 -21.93 3.20 -3.53
N MET A 67 -22.74 4.09 -3.23
CA MET A 67 -24.00 3.90 -3.68
C MET A 67 -24.18 4.04 -5.09
N ILE A 68 -23.24 4.46 -5.77
CA ILE A 68 -23.35 4.63 -7.14
C ILE A 68 -23.12 3.44 -7.88
N VAL A 69 -22.55 2.55 -7.36
CA VAL A 69 -22.19 1.43 -8.07
C VAL A 69 -23.09 0.58 -8.43
N ARG A 70 -23.08 0.23 -8.87
CA ARG A 70 -23.49 -0.59 -9.24
C ARG A 70 -23.64 -1.21 -9.19
#